data_d6b5afa7baa702b6512cbf3c9aca892c
#
_entry.id   d6b5afa7baa702b6512cbf3c9aca892c
#
_cell.length_a   1.000
_cell.length_b   1.000
_cell.length_c   1.000
_cell.angle_alpha   90.00
_cell.angle_beta   90.00
_cell.angle_gamma   90.00
#
_symmetry.space_group_name_H-M   'P 1'
#
loop_
_entity.id
_entity.type
_entity.pdbx_description
1 polymer ?
#
loop_
_entity_poly.entity_id
_entity_poly.type
_entity_poly.pdbx_seq_one_letter_code
_entity_poly.pdbx_strand_id
1 'polypeptide(L)'
;MECAIDPYDENIIYAEYQYGGMRKSYNGGADWDNIKPVSYEGGWVTPYEIHPNNPLLIVAGYDEIYRSFLGGDISGSFNSWDSISYNVSGGQSVRFIGLAPSNQDYIYAGTYSKLKVTTNGGSSWENIKPGLPNFNMTDIAISSTDPDHIWVTFSEYNSAHKVYESFDRGQTWINITGNNLPNLPVNCIVNQAYSNGDLYIGTD
;
A
#
# COMPACT_ATOMS: atom_id res chain seq x y z
N MET A 1 -7.56 8.94 -6.77
CA MET A 1 -6.91 8.60 -8.05
C MET A 1 -5.42 8.59 -7.81
N GLU A 2 -4.78 7.51 -8.16
CA GLU A 2 -3.34 7.31 -7.99
C GLU A 2 -2.66 7.24 -9.33
N CYS A 3 -1.38 7.59 -9.38
CA CYS A 3 -0.53 7.43 -10.55
C CYS A 3 0.89 7.03 -10.11
N ALA A 4 1.54 6.21 -10.92
CA ALA A 4 2.91 5.78 -10.70
C ALA A 4 3.65 5.68 -12.04
N ILE A 5 4.95 5.83 -11.98
CA ILE A 5 5.85 5.68 -13.14
C ILE A 5 6.82 4.55 -12.80
N ASP A 6 7.10 3.70 -13.77
CA ASP A 6 8.13 2.67 -13.63
C ASP A 6 9.47 3.34 -13.29
N PRO A 7 10.17 2.90 -12.24
CA PRO A 7 11.42 3.54 -11.80
C PRO A 7 12.58 3.40 -12.79
N TYR A 8 12.46 2.55 -13.81
CA TYR A 8 13.52 2.29 -14.80
C TYR A 8 13.12 2.67 -16.23
N ASP A 9 11.83 2.90 -16.52
CA ASP A 9 11.33 3.32 -17.84
C ASP A 9 10.21 4.36 -17.71
N GLU A 10 10.53 5.60 -17.97
CA GLU A 10 9.60 6.74 -17.91
C GLU A 10 8.42 6.65 -18.90
N ASN A 11 8.49 5.79 -19.91
CA ASN A 11 7.38 5.55 -20.83
C ASN A 11 6.31 4.64 -20.26
N ILE A 12 6.64 3.88 -19.21
CA ILE A 12 5.69 3.01 -18.53
C ILE A 12 5.04 3.76 -17.39
N ILE A 13 3.76 4.10 -17.57
CA ILE A 13 2.98 4.88 -16.62
C ILE A 13 1.74 4.10 -16.22
N TYR A 14 1.44 4.13 -14.94
CA TYR A 14 0.24 3.56 -14.36
C TYR A 14 -0.68 4.66 -13.85
N ALA A 15 -1.96 4.51 -14.06
CA ALA A 15 -2.97 5.43 -13.55
C ALA A 15 -4.22 4.67 -13.10
N GLU A 16 -4.85 5.19 -12.07
CA GLU A 16 -6.14 4.69 -11.57
C GLU A 16 -7.16 5.81 -11.63
N TYR A 17 -8.35 5.52 -12.14
CA TYR A 17 -9.53 6.34 -11.96
C TYR A 17 -10.51 5.63 -11.04
N GLN A 18 -11.57 6.32 -10.62
CA GLN A 18 -12.50 5.87 -9.57
C GLN A 18 -12.86 4.39 -9.68
N TYR A 19 -13.02 3.74 -8.54
CA TYR A 19 -13.48 2.36 -8.41
C TYR A 19 -12.53 1.30 -9.01
N GLY A 20 -11.23 1.60 -8.98
CA GLY A 20 -10.19 0.66 -9.39
C GLY A 20 -10.07 0.50 -10.90
N GLY A 21 -10.40 1.55 -11.65
CA GLY A 21 -10.18 1.55 -13.09
C GLY A 21 -8.70 1.69 -13.45
N MET A 22 -7.92 0.64 -13.25
CA MET A 22 -6.47 0.66 -13.48
C MET A 22 -6.12 0.64 -14.98
N ARG A 23 -5.16 1.49 -15.34
CA ARG A 23 -4.65 1.66 -16.70
C ARG A 23 -3.13 1.66 -16.71
N LYS A 24 -2.54 1.19 -17.81
CA LYS A 24 -1.11 1.21 -18.06
C LYS A 24 -0.83 1.79 -19.45
N SER A 25 0.15 2.65 -19.53
CA SER A 25 0.71 3.15 -20.78
C SER A 25 2.12 2.61 -20.96
N TYR A 26 2.52 2.36 -22.21
CA TYR A 26 3.86 1.94 -22.59
C TYR A 26 4.58 3.00 -23.44
N ASN A 27 3.98 4.19 -23.62
CA ASN A 27 4.44 5.22 -24.53
C ASN A 27 4.27 6.64 -23.96
N GLY A 28 4.53 6.80 -22.67
CA GLY A 28 4.51 8.11 -22.02
C GLY A 28 3.11 8.71 -21.88
N GLY A 29 2.06 7.86 -21.84
CA GLY A 29 0.69 8.32 -21.67
C GLY A 29 -0.08 8.59 -22.96
N ALA A 30 0.50 8.30 -24.15
CA ALA A 30 -0.19 8.51 -25.41
C ALA A 30 -1.36 7.51 -25.62
N ASP A 31 -1.14 6.24 -25.25
CA ASP A 31 -2.17 5.20 -25.28
C ASP A 31 -2.26 4.48 -23.92
N TRP A 32 -3.44 3.92 -23.62
CA TRP A 32 -3.70 3.32 -22.31
C TRP A 32 -4.43 1.98 -22.43
N ASP A 33 -3.82 0.93 -21.92
CA ASP A 33 -4.40 -0.39 -21.81
C ASP A 33 -5.12 -0.58 -20.47
N ASN A 34 -6.19 -1.37 -20.48
CA ASN A 34 -6.87 -1.77 -19.26
C ASN A 34 -6.10 -2.90 -18.59
N ILE A 35 -5.69 -2.68 -17.35
CA ILE A 35 -4.98 -3.67 -16.53
C ILE A 35 -5.74 -4.01 -15.24
N LYS A 36 -7.01 -3.67 -15.14
CA LYS A 36 -7.85 -3.95 -13.97
C LYS A 36 -7.92 -5.45 -13.70
N PRO A 37 -7.52 -5.94 -12.48
CA PRO A 37 -7.45 -7.37 -12.16
C PRO A 37 -8.79 -8.09 -12.17
N VAL A 38 -9.87 -7.38 -11.86
CA VAL A 38 -11.20 -7.93 -11.63
C VAL A 38 -12.29 -7.13 -12.34
N SER A 39 -13.46 -7.73 -12.54
CA SER A 39 -14.59 -7.08 -13.21
C SER A 39 -15.44 -6.20 -12.28
N TYR A 40 -15.39 -6.43 -10.96
CA TYR A 40 -16.14 -5.64 -9.98
C TYR A 40 -15.41 -4.36 -9.57
N GLU A 41 -16.12 -3.47 -8.91
CA GLU A 41 -15.60 -2.17 -8.48
C GLU A 41 -14.79 -2.30 -7.18
N GLY A 42 -13.69 -1.55 -7.10
CA GLY A 42 -12.93 -1.33 -5.88
C GLY A 42 -13.45 -0.16 -5.05
N GLY A 43 -12.65 0.34 -4.12
CA GLY A 43 -12.92 1.59 -3.41
C GLY A 43 -12.94 2.81 -4.35
N TRP A 44 -13.41 3.96 -3.86
CA TRP A 44 -13.36 5.21 -4.63
C TRP A 44 -11.93 5.55 -5.10
N VAL A 45 -10.96 5.35 -4.25
CA VAL A 45 -9.53 5.22 -4.59
C VAL A 45 -9.14 3.78 -4.25
N THR A 46 -8.61 3.07 -5.23
CA THR A 46 -8.16 1.69 -5.09
C THR A 46 -6.63 1.70 -5.07
N PRO A 47 -5.99 1.40 -3.93
CA PRO A 47 -4.55 1.51 -3.81
C PRO A 47 -3.85 0.47 -4.68
N TYR A 48 -2.76 0.86 -5.30
CA TYR A 48 -1.83 -0.05 -5.93
C TYR A 48 -0.40 0.43 -5.74
N GLU A 49 0.54 -0.49 -5.70
CA GLU A 49 1.96 -0.18 -5.60
C GLU A 49 2.78 -1.01 -6.57
N ILE A 50 3.83 -0.38 -7.10
CA ILE A 50 4.87 -1.01 -7.90
C ILE A 50 6.05 -1.24 -6.97
N HIS A 51 6.59 -2.46 -6.96
CA HIS A 51 7.75 -2.76 -6.12
C HIS A 51 8.99 -1.99 -6.60
N PRO A 52 9.66 -1.20 -5.74
CA PRO A 52 10.71 -0.27 -6.15
C PRO A 52 11.93 -0.93 -6.78
N ASN A 53 12.23 -2.19 -6.43
CA ASN A 53 13.35 -2.95 -6.96
C ASN A 53 12.95 -4.02 -8.00
N ASN A 54 11.65 -4.14 -8.31
CA ASN A 54 11.13 -5.06 -9.32
C ASN A 54 9.88 -4.46 -9.97
N PRO A 55 10.00 -3.64 -11.01
CA PRO A 55 8.87 -2.89 -11.59
C PRO A 55 7.83 -3.78 -12.27
N LEU A 56 8.14 -5.06 -12.51
CA LEU A 56 7.16 -6.02 -12.99
C LEU A 56 6.25 -6.55 -11.87
N LEU A 57 6.66 -6.38 -10.61
CA LEU A 57 5.82 -6.71 -9.46
C LEU A 57 4.93 -5.51 -9.13
N ILE A 58 3.64 -5.68 -9.35
CA ILE A 58 2.59 -4.73 -8.96
C ILE A 58 1.56 -5.44 -8.08
N VAL A 59 1.10 -4.74 -7.06
CA VAL A 59 0.07 -5.22 -6.13
C VAL A 59 -1.06 -4.21 -6.09
N ALA A 60 -2.31 -4.68 -6.13
CA ALA A 60 -3.51 -3.84 -6.08
C ALA A 60 -4.48 -4.34 -5.01
N GLY A 61 -5.12 -3.41 -4.27
CA GLY A 61 -6.03 -3.70 -3.17
C GLY A 61 -7.46 -3.30 -3.47
N TYR A 62 -8.30 -4.27 -3.76
CA TYR A 62 -9.75 -4.13 -3.87
C TYR A 62 -10.43 -4.49 -2.54
N ASP A 63 -11.32 -5.45 -2.51
CA ASP A 63 -11.77 -6.17 -1.31
C ASP A 63 -10.80 -7.31 -0.94
N GLU A 64 -10.05 -7.79 -1.94
CA GLU A 64 -8.92 -8.70 -1.81
C GLU A 64 -7.65 -8.09 -2.40
N ILE A 65 -6.51 -8.72 -2.16
CA ILE A 65 -5.22 -8.32 -2.70
C ILE A 65 -4.91 -9.11 -3.96
N TYR A 66 -4.55 -8.41 -5.01
CA TYR A 66 -4.15 -8.95 -6.30
C TYR A 66 -2.70 -8.61 -6.58
N ARG A 67 -1.97 -9.55 -7.13
CA ARG A 67 -0.55 -9.40 -7.47
C ARG A 67 -0.28 -9.86 -8.90
N SER A 68 0.57 -9.13 -9.62
CA SER A 68 1.13 -9.52 -10.90
C SER A 68 2.65 -9.42 -10.85
N PHE A 69 3.34 -10.34 -11.52
CA PHE A 69 4.79 -10.29 -11.80
C PHE A 69 5.08 -9.90 -13.25
N LEU A 70 4.07 -9.43 -13.97
CA LEU A 70 4.17 -8.98 -15.37
C LEU A 70 3.63 -7.55 -15.52
N GLY A 71 3.72 -6.73 -14.47
CA GLY A 71 3.27 -5.35 -14.52
C GLY A 71 1.77 -5.19 -14.76
N GLY A 72 0.95 -6.17 -14.35
CA GLY A 72 -0.50 -6.12 -14.49
C GLY A 72 -1.02 -6.43 -15.89
N ASP A 73 -0.22 -6.93 -16.80
CA ASP A 73 -0.58 -7.12 -18.20
C ASP A 73 -1.76 -8.06 -18.39
N ILE A 74 -2.70 -7.65 -19.24
CA ILE A 74 -3.87 -8.41 -19.65
C ILE A 74 -3.95 -8.37 -21.18
N SER A 75 -4.03 -9.54 -21.82
CA SER A 75 -4.15 -9.65 -23.29
C SER A 75 -5.09 -10.76 -23.68
N GLY A 76 -6.23 -10.42 -24.29
CA GLY A 76 -7.26 -11.38 -24.67
C GLY A 76 -7.82 -12.12 -23.45
N SER A 77 -7.65 -13.44 -23.41
CA SER A 77 -8.03 -14.28 -22.26
C SER A 77 -6.91 -14.41 -21.20
N PHE A 78 -5.71 -13.87 -21.45
CA PHE A 78 -4.61 -13.89 -20.51
C PHE A 78 -4.79 -12.77 -19.49
N ASN A 79 -4.65 -13.11 -18.21
CA ASN A 79 -4.65 -12.17 -17.09
C ASN A 79 -3.45 -12.52 -16.19
N SER A 80 -2.54 -11.58 -16.01
CA SER A 80 -1.33 -11.78 -15.21
C SER A 80 -1.53 -11.62 -13.70
N TRP A 81 -2.74 -11.32 -13.27
CA TRP A 81 -3.06 -11.09 -11.87
C TRP A 81 -3.48 -12.38 -11.15
N ASP A 82 -2.88 -12.59 -9.99
CA ASP A 82 -3.26 -13.64 -9.04
C ASP A 82 -3.93 -13.00 -7.81
N SER A 83 -5.04 -13.59 -7.35
CA SER A 83 -5.58 -13.26 -6.02
C SER A 83 -4.69 -13.93 -4.96
N ILE A 84 -4.10 -13.13 -4.09
CA ILE A 84 -3.16 -13.58 -3.05
C ILE A 84 -3.72 -13.43 -1.64
N SER A 85 -5.02 -13.21 -1.50
CA SER A 85 -5.68 -13.12 -0.20
C SER A 85 -7.08 -13.71 -0.25
N TYR A 86 -7.61 -14.02 0.93
CA TYR A 86 -9.00 -14.37 1.14
C TYR A 86 -9.52 -13.69 2.41
N ASN A 87 -10.55 -12.85 2.26
CA ASN A 87 -11.18 -12.09 3.35
C ASN A 87 -10.17 -11.23 4.16
N VAL A 88 -9.15 -10.70 3.47
CA VAL A 88 -8.14 -9.86 4.12
C VAL A 88 -8.73 -8.57 4.65
N SER A 89 -9.61 -7.96 3.88
CA SER A 89 -10.31 -6.72 4.24
C SER A 89 -11.49 -6.95 5.18
N GLY A 90 -12.05 -8.17 5.20
CA GLY A 90 -13.28 -8.49 5.96
C GLY A 90 -14.51 -7.80 5.40
N GLY A 91 -14.59 -7.67 4.07
CA GLY A 91 -15.71 -7.04 3.36
C GLY A 91 -15.65 -5.50 3.31
N GLN A 92 -14.50 -4.90 3.66
CA GLN A 92 -14.22 -3.48 3.46
C GLN A 92 -13.33 -3.31 2.22
N SER A 93 -13.29 -2.14 1.61
CA SER A 93 -12.27 -1.84 0.61
C SER A 93 -10.92 -1.67 1.27
N VAL A 94 -9.86 -2.21 0.67
CA VAL A 94 -8.48 -1.90 1.03
C VAL A 94 -8.22 -0.42 0.78
N ARG A 95 -7.52 0.23 1.69
CA ARG A 95 -7.28 1.68 1.66
C ARG A 95 -5.83 2.04 1.36
N PHE A 96 -4.91 1.20 1.79
CA PHE A 96 -3.50 1.36 1.54
C PHE A 96 -2.80 0.00 1.47
N ILE A 97 -1.72 -0.04 0.73
CA ILE A 97 -0.82 -1.18 0.59
C ILE A 97 0.59 -0.67 0.88
N GLY A 98 1.44 -1.52 1.41
CA GLY A 98 2.86 -1.26 1.51
C GLY A 98 3.65 -2.48 1.06
N LEU A 99 4.60 -2.28 0.15
CA LEU A 99 5.55 -3.28 -0.30
C LEU A 99 6.90 -3.05 0.36
N ALA A 100 7.48 -4.08 0.97
CA ALA A 100 8.79 -3.94 1.58
C ALA A 100 9.89 -3.93 0.51
N PRO A 101 10.67 -2.83 0.35
CA PRO A 101 11.66 -2.75 -0.72
C PRO A 101 12.76 -3.83 -0.64
N SER A 102 13.07 -4.30 0.58
CA SER A 102 14.09 -5.31 0.82
C SER A 102 13.63 -6.75 0.63
N ASN A 103 12.30 -7.00 0.57
CA ASN A 103 11.74 -8.35 0.43
C ASN A 103 10.35 -8.34 -0.20
N GLN A 104 10.24 -8.76 -1.45
CA GLN A 104 9.00 -8.76 -2.23
C GLN A 104 7.88 -9.66 -1.69
N ASP A 105 8.19 -10.59 -0.77
CA ASP A 105 7.19 -11.46 -0.13
C ASP A 105 6.48 -10.79 1.05
N TYR A 106 7.00 -9.64 1.51
CA TYR A 106 6.39 -8.85 2.57
C TYR A 106 5.46 -7.79 1.98
N ILE A 107 4.17 -7.99 2.20
CA ILE A 107 3.11 -7.09 1.75
C ILE A 107 2.23 -6.75 2.94
N TYR A 108 2.03 -5.48 3.17
CA TYR A 108 1.13 -4.94 4.16
C TYR A 108 -0.13 -4.42 3.48
N ALA A 109 -1.28 -4.65 4.09
CA ALA A 109 -2.56 -4.18 3.57
C ALA A 109 -3.48 -3.72 4.70
N GLY A 110 -4.08 -2.56 4.53
CA GLY A 110 -4.94 -1.98 5.53
C GLY A 110 -6.27 -1.46 5.01
N THR A 111 -7.25 -1.47 5.90
CA THR A 111 -8.52 -0.75 5.81
C THR A 111 -8.55 0.31 6.91
N TYR A 112 -9.64 1.03 7.08
CA TYR A 112 -9.76 1.94 8.24
C TYR A 112 -9.56 1.24 9.60
N SER A 113 -9.93 -0.03 9.71
CA SER A 113 -10.00 -0.75 10.99
C SER A 113 -9.20 -2.04 11.06
N LYS A 114 -8.62 -2.49 9.95
CA LYS A 114 -7.83 -3.72 9.86
C LYS A 114 -6.47 -3.42 9.29
N LEU A 115 -5.46 -4.12 9.80
CA LEU A 115 -4.11 -4.08 9.27
C LEU A 115 -3.56 -5.50 9.30
N LYS A 116 -3.13 -5.98 8.16
CA LYS A 116 -2.58 -7.33 7.99
C LYS A 116 -1.28 -7.31 7.23
N VAL A 117 -0.48 -8.32 7.44
CA VAL A 117 0.78 -8.56 6.76
C VAL A 117 0.85 -9.99 6.24
N THR A 118 1.44 -10.18 5.09
CA THR A 118 2.00 -11.44 4.63
C THR A 118 3.52 -11.35 4.58
N THR A 119 4.22 -12.44 4.89
CA THR A 119 5.67 -12.58 4.78
C THR A 119 6.07 -13.68 3.81
N ASN A 120 5.10 -14.25 3.11
CA ASN A 120 5.25 -15.38 2.21
C ASN A 120 4.45 -15.20 0.91
N GLY A 121 4.40 -13.95 0.44
CA GLY A 121 3.82 -13.61 -0.84
C GLY A 121 2.31 -13.85 -0.94
N GLY A 122 1.58 -13.77 0.18
CA GLY A 122 0.12 -13.94 0.21
C GLY A 122 -0.35 -15.34 0.57
N SER A 123 0.56 -16.31 0.81
CA SER A 123 0.16 -17.68 1.21
C SER A 123 -0.53 -17.71 2.58
N SER A 124 -0.21 -16.77 3.45
CA SER A 124 -0.91 -16.54 4.73
C SER A 124 -0.85 -15.06 5.13
N TRP A 125 -1.85 -14.61 5.89
CA TRP A 125 -1.98 -13.24 6.35
C TRP A 125 -2.17 -13.18 7.86
N GLU A 126 -1.36 -12.38 8.54
CA GLU A 126 -1.40 -12.15 9.97
C GLU A 126 -2.09 -10.82 10.30
N ASN A 127 -2.88 -10.76 11.38
CA ASN A 127 -3.46 -9.53 11.87
C ASN A 127 -2.49 -8.83 12.82
N ILE A 128 -2.05 -7.64 12.46
CA ILE A 128 -1.10 -6.82 13.22
C ILE A 128 -1.72 -5.51 13.75
N LYS A 129 -3.06 -5.39 13.71
CA LYS A 129 -3.80 -4.26 14.29
C LYS A 129 -3.74 -4.18 15.83
N PRO A 130 -3.62 -5.29 16.61
CA PRO A 130 -3.56 -5.21 18.06
C PRO A 130 -2.44 -4.29 18.56
N GLY A 131 -2.74 -3.46 19.58
CA GLY A 131 -1.80 -2.45 20.09
C GLY A 131 -1.94 -1.06 19.47
N LEU A 132 -2.56 -0.92 18.31
CA LEU A 132 -2.90 0.35 17.70
C LEU A 132 -4.22 0.91 18.25
N PRO A 133 -4.40 2.25 18.29
CA PRO A 133 -5.65 2.86 18.70
C PRO A 133 -6.79 2.53 17.73
N ASN A 134 -8.03 2.71 18.20
CA ASN A 134 -9.21 2.44 17.38
C ASN A 134 -9.63 3.70 16.61
N PHE A 135 -8.72 4.21 15.79
CA PHE A 135 -8.93 5.32 14.87
C PHE A 135 -8.77 4.87 13.42
N ASN A 136 -9.15 5.73 12.49
CA ASN A 136 -9.01 5.44 11.05
C ASN A 136 -7.54 5.51 10.64
N MET A 137 -7.00 4.38 10.22
CA MET A 137 -5.68 4.32 9.62
C MET A 137 -5.71 4.90 8.21
N THR A 138 -4.67 5.61 7.83
CA THR A 138 -4.60 6.32 6.56
C THR A 138 -3.55 5.74 5.62
N ASP A 139 -2.38 5.42 6.15
CA ASP A 139 -1.25 4.99 5.32
C ASP A 139 -0.22 4.19 6.12
N ILE A 140 0.69 3.54 5.41
CA ILE A 140 1.80 2.75 5.95
C ILE A 140 3.09 3.03 5.19
N ALA A 141 4.19 3.20 5.92
CA ALA A 141 5.53 3.19 5.34
C ALA A 141 6.32 2.00 5.85
N ILE A 142 7.22 1.49 5.02
CA ILE A 142 8.12 0.38 5.35
C ILE A 142 9.57 0.84 5.15
N SER A 143 10.45 0.43 6.05
CA SER A 143 11.87 0.71 5.91
C SER A 143 12.42 0.11 4.61
N SER A 144 13.31 0.86 3.97
CA SER A 144 13.94 0.41 2.72
C SER A 144 14.86 -0.79 2.89
N THR A 145 15.32 -1.07 4.12
CA THR A 145 16.32 -2.10 4.43
C THR A 145 15.82 -3.20 5.34
N ASP A 146 14.77 -2.94 6.14
CA ASP A 146 14.21 -3.88 7.10
C ASP A 146 12.71 -4.04 6.88
N PRO A 147 12.22 -5.20 6.39
CA PRO A 147 10.81 -5.40 6.10
C PRO A 147 9.94 -5.46 7.38
N ASP A 148 10.52 -5.68 8.54
CA ASP A 148 9.82 -5.72 9.83
C ASP A 148 9.68 -4.33 10.49
N HIS A 149 10.42 -3.31 9.99
CA HIS A 149 10.37 -1.94 10.49
C HIS A 149 9.37 -1.11 9.69
N ILE A 150 8.27 -0.72 10.33
CA ILE A 150 7.10 -0.09 9.69
C ILE A 150 6.52 1.06 10.52
N TRP A 151 5.81 1.96 9.85
CA TRP A 151 5.09 3.07 10.46
C TRP A 151 3.66 3.15 9.91
N VAL A 152 2.70 3.50 10.79
CA VAL A 152 1.28 3.65 10.42
C VAL A 152 0.76 5.00 10.90
N THR A 153 -0.06 5.64 10.07
CA THR A 153 -0.65 6.95 10.36
C THR A 153 -2.16 6.92 10.53
N PHE A 154 -2.68 7.99 11.15
CA PHE A 154 -4.10 8.10 11.53
C PHE A 154 -4.66 9.48 11.18
N SER A 155 -5.91 9.50 10.67
CA SER A 155 -6.63 10.72 10.21
C SER A 155 -7.44 11.43 11.30
N GLU A 156 -7.03 11.35 12.56
CA GLU A 156 -7.81 11.92 13.65
C GLU A 156 -7.35 13.33 14.03
N TYR A 157 -8.30 14.19 14.44
CA TYR A 157 -8.03 15.44 15.12
C TYR A 157 -7.70 15.18 16.60
N ASN A 158 -6.69 14.32 16.83
CA ASN A 158 -6.21 13.94 18.15
C ASN A 158 -4.69 14.09 18.18
N SER A 159 -4.20 15.07 18.94
CA SER A 159 -2.76 15.40 19.00
C SER A 159 -1.88 14.27 19.55
N ALA A 160 -2.45 13.26 20.21
CA ALA A 160 -1.71 12.19 20.86
C ALA A 160 -1.53 10.93 20.00
N HIS A 161 -2.26 10.79 18.88
CA HIS A 161 -2.32 9.54 18.13
C HIS A 161 -2.26 9.79 16.62
N LYS A 162 -1.07 10.14 16.11
CA LYS A 162 -0.84 10.46 14.70
C LYS A 162 -0.01 9.42 13.98
N VAL A 163 1.11 8.99 14.59
CA VAL A 163 2.10 8.10 14.00
C VAL A 163 2.52 7.04 15.01
N TYR A 164 2.52 5.81 14.57
CA TYR A 164 2.99 4.65 15.32
C TYR A 164 4.08 3.92 14.55
N GLU A 165 5.04 3.37 15.27
CA GLU A 165 6.21 2.66 14.77
C GLU A 165 6.26 1.24 15.34
N SER A 166 6.72 0.30 14.54
CA SER A 166 7.00 -1.07 14.95
C SER A 166 8.31 -1.54 14.34
N PHE A 167 9.14 -2.21 15.13
CA PHE A 167 10.38 -2.86 14.70
C PHE A 167 10.25 -4.38 14.57
N ASP A 168 9.06 -4.91 14.78
CA ASP A 168 8.77 -6.34 14.84
C ASP A 168 7.53 -6.70 13.99
N ARG A 169 7.38 -6.02 12.86
CA ARG A 169 6.30 -6.31 11.89
C ARG A 169 4.89 -6.10 12.45
N GLY A 170 4.75 -5.18 13.42
CA GLY A 170 3.47 -4.85 14.04
C GLY A 170 3.05 -5.78 15.18
N GLN A 171 3.97 -6.60 15.72
CA GLN A 171 3.72 -7.38 16.96
C GLN A 171 3.63 -6.45 18.16
N THR A 172 4.47 -5.42 18.19
CA THR A 172 4.42 -4.33 19.17
C THR A 172 4.45 -2.97 18.48
N TRP A 173 3.80 -1.98 19.10
CA TRP A 173 3.69 -0.64 18.55
C TRP A 173 4.14 0.42 19.55
N ILE A 174 4.92 1.37 19.08
CA ILE A 174 5.41 2.53 19.82
C ILE A 174 4.74 3.78 19.23
N ASN A 175 4.11 4.59 20.08
CA ASN A 175 3.57 5.88 19.66
C ASN A 175 4.70 6.90 19.54
N ILE A 176 4.99 7.36 18.34
CA ILE A 176 6.04 8.34 18.05
C ILE A 176 5.50 9.72 17.66
N THR A 177 4.22 9.98 17.90
CA THR A 177 3.56 11.25 17.54
C THR A 177 4.28 12.48 18.07
N GLY A 178 4.88 12.39 19.26
CA GLY A 178 5.55 13.53 19.90
C GLY A 178 4.58 14.67 20.25
N ASN A 179 5.13 15.86 20.56
CA ASN A 179 4.35 17.03 20.97
C ASN A 179 4.39 18.16 19.93
N ASN A 180 5.11 18.00 18.85
CA ASN A 180 5.36 19.07 17.86
C ASN A 180 4.50 18.96 16.60
N LEU A 181 3.79 17.84 16.41
CA LEU A 181 2.89 17.70 15.29
C LEU A 181 1.60 18.51 15.52
N PRO A 182 1.12 19.24 14.50
CA PRO A 182 -0.14 19.95 14.60
C PRO A 182 -1.29 18.97 14.80
N ASN A 183 -2.39 19.43 15.42
CA ASN A 183 -3.58 18.60 15.59
C ASN A 183 -4.42 18.55 14.30
N LEU A 184 -3.80 18.03 13.22
CA LEU A 184 -4.40 17.81 11.91
C LEU A 184 -4.33 16.32 11.58
N PRO A 185 -5.24 15.79 10.73
CA PRO A 185 -5.13 14.45 10.19
C PRO A 185 -3.78 14.23 9.49
N VAL A 186 -3.16 13.07 9.68
CA VAL A 186 -2.02 12.65 8.86
C VAL A 186 -2.56 11.73 7.78
N ASN A 187 -2.42 12.11 6.52
CA ASN A 187 -3.05 11.45 5.40
C ASN A 187 -2.10 10.53 4.62
N CYS A 188 -0.80 10.82 4.66
CA CYS A 188 0.22 9.98 4.02
C CYS A 188 1.53 10.00 4.81
N ILE A 189 2.35 8.98 4.58
CA ILE A 189 3.66 8.84 5.19
C ILE A 189 4.66 8.21 4.21
N VAL A 190 5.88 8.72 4.19
CA VAL A 190 6.98 8.14 3.41
C VAL A 190 8.22 8.04 4.28
N ASN A 191 8.87 6.90 4.25
CA ASN A 191 10.20 6.71 4.82
C ASN A 191 11.27 7.14 3.81
N GLN A 192 12.23 7.95 4.23
CA GLN A 192 13.38 8.28 3.40
C GLN A 192 14.26 7.04 3.23
N ALA A 193 14.45 6.62 1.98
CA ALA A 193 15.28 5.47 1.68
C ALA A 193 16.71 5.64 2.23
N TYR A 194 17.23 4.56 2.82
CA TYR A 194 18.58 4.49 3.41
C TYR A 194 18.83 5.46 4.58
N SER A 195 17.79 6.04 5.15
CA SER A 195 17.89 6.81 6.40
C SER A 195 17.72 5.91 7.63
N ASN A 196 18.03 6.46 8.82
CA ASN A 196 17.79 5.78 10.09
C ASN A 196 16.36 6.02 10.63
N GLY A 197 15.35 6.01 9.74
CA GLY A 197 13.96 6.21 10.12
C GLY A 197 13.45 7.63 9.93
N ASP A 198 14.09 8.44 9.07
CA ASP A 198 13.55 9.75 8.71
C ASP A 198 12.24 9.60 7.96
N LEU A 199 11.22 10.33 8.41
CA LEU A 199 9.86 10.24 7.91
C LEU A 199 9.37 11.59 7.39
N TYR A 200 8.66 11.54 6.28
CA TYR A 200 7.87 12.66 5.80
C TYR A 200 6.40 12.30 5.93
N ILE A 201 5.61 13.21 6.48
CA ILE A 201 4.17 13.05 6.62
C ILE A 201 3.43 14.19 5.93
N GLY A 202 2.31 13.88 5.30
CA GLY A 202 1.39 14.86 4.74
C GLY A 202 0.16 15.03 5.63
N THR A 203 -0.23 16.29 5.88
CA THR A 203 -1.43 16.67 6.64
C THR A 203 -2.34 17.53 5.80
N ASP A 204 -3.56 17.83 6.29
CA ASP A 204 -4.46 18.83 5.70
C ASP A 204 -3.84 20.24 5.74
#